data_f651ed865320a22f26fd997f014cac67
#
_entry.id   f651ed865320a22f26fd997f014cac67
#
_cell.length_a   1.000
_cell.length_b   1.000
_cell.length_c   1.000
_cell.angle_alpha   90.00
_cell.angle_beta   90.00
_cell.angle_gamma   90.00
#
_symmetry.space_group_name_H-M   'P 1'
#
loop_
_entity.id
_entity.type
_entity.pdbx_description
1 polymer ?
#
loop_
_entity_poly.entity_id
_entity_poly.type
_entity_poly.pdbx_seq_one_letter_code
_entity_poly.pdbx_strand_id
1 'polypeptide(L)'
;MRLLLAAFLTLCTWTLGWGQRVHLFLDDQLVFRDMIAHVENNVVRMGATWSGEVAFTLQDDGMWDEVHLHRGFSSSALDIAYTVREGQLVLGDTHFSDGILYTFSEGQIFMGDSTFPMDVAYTLREERPAFPSRSGAPTFGVYKEDSRAWTDRVAVVEGVATPAQLYALLSAAGLL
;
A
#
# COMPACT_ATOMS: atom_id res chain seq x y z
N MET A 1 -41.22 2.23 -13.08
CA MET A 1 -40.24 2.68 -12.05
C MET A 1 -39.19 1.65 -11.66
N ARG A 2 -38.99 0.57 -12.46
CA ARG A 2 -37.95 -0.49 -12.20
C ARG A 2 -36.78 -0.50 -13.18
N LEU A 3 -36.83 0.30 -14.23
CA LEU A 3 -35.78 0.35 -15.27
C LEU A 3 -34.69 1.41 -15.01
N LEU A 4 -34.90 2.35 -14.10
CA LEU A 4 -33.93 3.40 -13.76
C LEU A 4 -32.88 2.96 -12.72
N LEU A 5 -33.15 1.88 -11.95
CA LEU A 5 -32.20 1.38 -10.93
C LEU A 5 -31.08 0.54 -11.52
N ALA A 6 -31.33 -0.11 -12.68
CA ALA A 6 -30.32 -0.95 -13.34
C ALA A 6 -29.24 -0.12 -14.07
N ALA A 7 -29.59 1.11 -14.52
CA ALA A 7 -28.64 1.98 -15.22
C ALA A 7 -27.63 2.65 -14.26
N PHE A 8 -27.98 2.80 -12.97
CA PHE A 8 -27.07 3.41 -11.99
C PHE A 8 -25.99 2.47 -11.46
N LEU A 9 -26.29 1.16 -11.45
CA LEU A 9 -25.32 0.14 -11.01
C LEU A 9 -24.25 -0.16 -12.07
N THR A 10 -24.55 0.07 -13.35
CA THR A 10 -23.58 -0.14 -14.44
C THR A 10 -22.61 1.03 -14.63
N LEU A 11 -22.94 2.23 -14.15
CA LEU A 11 -22.02 3.39 -14.24
C LEU A 11 -20.94 3.39 -13.14
N CYS A 12 -21.17 2.71 -12.01
CA CYS A 12 -20.17 2.64 -10.92
C CYS A 12 -19.00 1.69 -11.19
N THR A 13 -19.11 0.79 -12.18
CA THR A 13 -18.05 -0.20 -12.47
C THR A 13 -17.00 0.28 -13.48
N TRP A 14 -17.19 1.43 -14.11
CA TRP A 14 -16.28 1.95 -15.15
C TRP A 14 -15.23 2.95 -14.65
N THR A 15 -15.26 3.35 -13.38
CA THR A 15 -14.28 4.30 -12.82
C THR A 15 -13.11 3.63 -12.08
N LEU A 16 -13.06 2.31 -12.00
CA LEU A 16 -12.03 1.56 -11.27
C LEU A 16 -10.76 1.25 -12.08
N GLY A 17 -10.61 1.78 -13.28
CA GLY A 17 -9.53 1.41 -14.20
C GLY A 17 -8.43 2.43 -14.46
N TRP A 18 -8.45 3.61 -13.84
CA TRP A 18 -7.40 4.63 -14.04
C TRP A 18 -6.54 4.67 -12.80
N GLY A 19 -5.30 4.21 -12.96
CA GLY A 19 -4.28 4.00 -11.94
C GLY A 19 -4.36 4.99 -10.78
N GLN A 20 -4.88 4.52 -9.65
CA GLN A 20 -4.84 5.29 -8.41
C GLN A 20 -3.37 5.49 -8.07
N ARG A 21 -2.94 6.76 -8.06
CA ARG A 21 -1.65 7.12 -7.52
C ARG A 21 -1.73 7.06 -6.02
N VAL A 22 -0.80 6.36 -5.42
CA VAL A 22 -0.63 6.31 -3.97
C VAL A 22 0.73 6.89 -3.63
N HIS A 23 0.75 7.81 -2.68
CA HIS A 23 1.96 8.51 -2.28
C HIS A 23 2.25 8.24 -0.81
N LEU A 24 3.52 8.11 -0.46
CA LEU A 24 4.01 7.98 0.91
C LEU A 24 4.87 9.20 1.26
N PHE A 25 4.55 9.86 2.37
CA PHE A 25 5.23 11.05 2.87
C PHE A 25 5.76 10.82 4.28
N LEU A 26 6.81 11.56 4.65
CA LEU A 26 7.32 11.61 6.03
C LEU A 26 6.48 12.54 6.92
N ASP A 27 5.84 13.56 6.32
CA ASP A 27 5.16 14.64 7.03
C ASP A 27 3.71 14.78 6.56
N ASP A 28 2.88 15.42 7.37
CA ASP A 28 1.47 15.71 7.12
C ASP A 28 1.24 16.92 6.19
N GLN A 29 2.27 17.65 5.86
CA GLN A 29 2.16 18.79 4.94
C GLN A 29 1.91 18.34 3.49
N LEU A 30 2.11 17.05 3.17
CA LEU A 30 1.93 16.47 1.82
C LEU A 30 2.67 17.29 0.75
N VAL A 31 3.85 17.82 1.09
CA VAL A 31 4.64 18.56 0.14
C VAL A 31 5.51 17.62 -0.69
N PHE A 32 5.60 17.91 -1.98
CA PHE A 32 6.27 17.07 -2.95
C PHE A 32 7.71 16.69 -2.57
N ARG A 33 8.44 17.58 -1.90
CA ARG A 33 9.82 17.33 -1.44
C ARG A 33 9.94 16.29 -0.34
N ASP A 34 8.85 16.07 0.44
CA ASP A 34 8.84 15.16 1.60
C ASP A 34 8.25 13.78 1.20
N MET A 35 7.94 13.60 -0.09
CA MET A 35 7.50 12.32 -0.64
C MET A 35 8.66 11.32 -0.62
N ILE A 36 8.46 10.20 0.09
CA ILE A 36 9.47 9.13 0.19
C ILE A 36 9.38 8.21 -1.03
N ALA A 37 8.15 7.82 -1.38
CA ALA A 37 7.88 6.91 -2.48
C ALA A 37 6.46 7.13 -3.04
N HIS A 38 6.23 6.67 -4.25
CA HIS A 38 4.90 6.66 -4.86
C HIS A 38 4.70 5.40 -5.71
N VAL A 39 3.44 5.01 -5.87
CA VAL A 39 3.02 3.94 -6.79
C VAL A 39 2.30 4.58 -7.97
N GLU A 40 2.71 4.20 -9.16
CA GLU A 40 2.01 4.53 -10.39
C GLU A 40 2.20 3.42 -11.43
N ASN A 41 1.09 2.98 -12.04
CA ASN A 41 1.10 1.90 -13.03
C ASN A 41 1.83 0.63 -12.54
N ASN A 42 1.57 0.21 -11.30
CA ASN A 42 2.19 -0.94 -10.66
C ASN A 42 3.72 -0.84 -10.46
N VAL A 43 4.28 0.35 -10.53
CA VAL A 43 5.70 0.61 -10.27
C VAL A 43 5.84 1.50 -9.05
N VAL A 44 6.60 1.04 -8.07
CA VAL A 44 6.97 1.80 -6.86
C VAL A 44 8.29 2.51 -7.12
N ARG A 45 8.28 3.83 -7.02
CA ARG A 45 9.47 4.67 -7.21
C ARG A 45 9.80 5.43 -5.93
N MET A 46 11.09 5.58 -5.69
CA MET A 46 11.59 6.42 -4.60
C MET A 46 11.49 7.90 -4.97
N GLY A 47 11.11 8.71 -3.97
CA GLY A 47 10.94 10.14 -4.13
C GLY A 47 9.72 10.52 -4.97
N ALA A 48 9.72 11.77 -5.42
CA ALA A 48 8.55 12.40 -6.04
C ALA A 48 8.63 12.47 -7.57
N THR A 49 9.70 11.98 -8.18
CA THR A 49 9.95 12.13 -9.62
C THR A 49 9.81 10.82 -10.40
N TRP A 50 9.35 10.92 -11.64
CA TRP A 50 9.30 9.80 -12.59
C TRP A 50 10.65 9.13 -12.87
N SER A 51 11.73 9.88 -12.71
CA SER A 51 13.10 9.40 -12.87
C SER A 51 13.66 8.82 -11.57
N GLY A 52 12.84 8.74 -10.51
CA GLY A 52 13.23 8.12 -9.24
C GLY A 52 13.59 6.65 -9.43
N GLU A 53 14.47 6.16 -8.57
CA GLU A 53 14.84 4.75 -8.54
C GLU A 53 13.59 3.87 -8.37
N VAL A 54 13.50 2.81 -9.17
CA VAL A 54 12.43 1.83 -9.03
C VAL A 54 12.78 0.88 -7.89
N ALA A 55 12.00 0.93 -6.82
CA ALA A 55 12.16 0.01 -5.69
C ALA A 55 11.53 -1.35 -6.01
N PHE A 56 10.28 -1.33 -6.49
CA PHE A 56 9.53 -2.55 -6.81
C PHE A 56 8.69 -2.37 -8.08
N THR A 57 8.46 -3.48 -8.77
CA THR A 57 7.40 -3.65 -9.78
C THR A 57 6.41 -4.66 -9.25
N LEU A 58 5.12 -4.31 -9.24
CA LEU A 58 4.02 -5.17 -8.79
C LEU A 58 3.46 -5.92 -10.00
N GLN A 59 3.39 -7.23 -9.90
CA GLN A 59 2.83 -8.09 -10.94
C GLN A 59 1.76 -8.99 -10.32
N ASP A 60 0.53 -8.87 -10.83
CA ASP A 60 -0.57 -9.77 -10.53
C ASP A 60 -0.36 -11.09 -11.30
N ASP A 61 -0.44 -12.22 -10.63
CA ASP A 61 -0.30 -13.51 -11.28
C ASP A 61 -1.56 -13.96 -12.04
N GLY A 62 -2.70 -13.28 -11.76
CA GLY A 62 -3.99 -13.49 -12.43
C GLY A 62 -4.69 -14.82 -12.11
N MET A 63 -4.08 -15.72 -11.33
CA MET A 63 -4.65 -17.04 -11.02
C MET A 63 -5.05 -17.21 -9.55
N TRP A 64 -4.27 -16.66 -8.61
CA TRP A 64 -4.41 -16.95 -7.18
C TRP A 64 -4.71 -15.72 -6.31
N ASP A 65 -5.06 -14.59 -6.94
CA ASP A 65 -5.20 -13.29 -6.24
C ASP A 65 -3.91 -12.91 -5.48
N GLU A 66 -2.77 -13.27 -6.07
CA GLU A 66 -1.44 -13.01 -5.56
C GLU A 66 -0.79 -11.87 -6.34
N VAL A 67 -0.05 -11.03 -5.63
CA VAL A 67 0.73 -9.94 -6.23
C VAL A 67 2.19 -10.14 -5.86
N HIS A 68 3.04 -10.35 -6.86
CA HIS A 68 4.47 -10.43 -6.70
C HIS A 68 5.11 -9.04 -6.70
N LEU A 69 5.98 -8.79 -5.73
CA LEU A 69 6.81 -7.58 -5.64
C LEU A 69 8.22 -7.92 -6.15
N HIS A 70 8.50 -7.57 -7.40
CA HIS A 70 9.82 -7.77 -8.00
C HIS A 70 10.74 -6.59 -7.66
N ARG A 71 12.00 -6.87 -7.36
CA ARG A 71 13.01 -5.82 -7.11
C ARG A 71 13.30 -5.03 -8.38
N GLY A 72 13.29 -3.72 -8.26
CA GLY A 72 13.58 -2.83 -9.39
C GLY A 72 12.55 -2.96 -10.52
N PHE A 73 13.00 -2.70 -11.73
CA PHE A 73 12.19 -2.84 -12.94
C PHE A 73 12.39 -4.25 -13.54
N SER A 74 11.78 -5.23 -12.91
CA SER A 74 11.91 -6.64 -13.31
C SER A 74 10.54 -7.34 -13.33
N SER A 75 10.45 -8.40 -14.12
CA SER A 75 9.35 -9.37 -14.14
C SER A 75 9.87 -10.81 -14.04
N SER A 76 11.14 -10.97 -13.68
CA SER A 76 11.76 -12.30 -13.51
C SER A 76 11.36 -12.93 -12.18
N ALA A 77 11.00 -14.20 -12.18
CA ALA A 77 10.71 -14.93 -10.95
C ALA A 77 11.90 -14.96 -9.96
N LEU A 78 13.13 -14.79 -10.45
CA LEU A 78 14.33 -14.74 -9.60
C LEU A 78 14.45 -13.42 -8.82
N ASP A 79 13.72 -12.38 -9.24
CA ASP A 79 13.76 -11.06 -8.63
C ASP A 79 12.56 -10.80 -7.71
N ILE A 80 11.72 -11.83 -7.44
CA ILE A 80 10.61 -11.73 -6.48
C ILE A 80 11.21 -11.54 -5.08
N ALA A 81 10.99 -10.35 -4.51
CA ALA A 81 11.37 -10.06 -3.14
C ALA A 81 10.31 -10.55 -2.16
N TYR A 82 9.06 -10.31 -2.51
CA TYR A 82 7.90 -10.63 -1.68
C TYR A 82 6.72 -11.04 -2.54
N THR A 83 5.81 -11.83 -1.96
CA THR A 83 4.50 -12.13 -2.49
C THR A 83 3.44 -11.63 -1.51
N VAL A 84 2.38 -11.00 -2.00
CA VAL A 84 1.23 -10.58 -1.20
C VAL A 84 0.03 -11.41 -1.61
N ARG A 85 -0.56 -12.14 -0.66
CA ARG A 85 -1.76 -12.94 -0.84
C ARG A 85 -2.66 -12.83 0.38
N GLU A 86 -3.96 -12.71 0.19
CA GLU A 86 -4.95 -12.63 1.28
C GLU A 86 -4.59 -11.61 2.38
N GLY A 87 -3.91 -10.52 2.00
CA GLY A 87 -3.43 -9.51 2.95
C GLY A 87 -2.12 -9.87 3.67
N GLN A 88 -1.52 -11.03 3.41
CA GLN A 88 -0.24 -11.45 3.99
C GLN A 88 0.94 -11.07 3.09
N LEU A 89 2.00 -10.53 3.70
CA LEU A 89 3.30 -10.32 3.06
C LEU A 89 4.20 -11.50 3.35
N VAL A 90 4.61 -12.19 2.30
CA VAL A 90 5.44 -13.40 2.38
C VAL A 90 6.79 -13.14 1.74
N LEU A 91 7.87 -13.69 2.31
CA LEU A 91 9.22 -13.56 1.77
C LEU A 91 9.38 -14.39 0.49
N GLY A 92 9.79 -13.74 -0.61
CA GLY A 92 10.00 -14.40 -1.90
C GLY A 92 8.70 -14.95 -2.49
N ASP A 93 8.82 -16.08 -3.19
CA ASP A 93 7.71 -16.81 -3.82
C ASP A 93 7.47 -18.13 -3.06
N THR A 94 7.23 -18.04 -1.75
CA THR A 94 6.98 -19.22 -0.92
C THR A 94 5.49 -19.32 -0.55
N HIS A 95 4.97 -20.55 -0.53
CA HIS A 95 3.61 -20.85 -0.08
C HIS A 95 3.57 -21.38 1.37
N PHE A 96 4.71 -21.41 2.06
CA PHE A 96 4.78 -21.90 3.44
C PHE A 96 4.46 -20.77 4.44
N SER A 97 3.77 -21.13 5.52
CA SER A 97 3.36 -20.19 6.57
C SER A 97 4.55 -19.60 7.36
N ASP A 98 5.67 -20.28 7.42
CA ASP A 98 6.90 -19.81 8.05
C ASP A 98 7.59 -18.65 7.30
N GLY A 99 7.16 -18.40 6.05
CA GLY A 99 7.60 -17.25 5.26
C GLY A 99 6.78 -15.97 5.46
N ILE A 100 5.68 -16.01 6.25
CA ILE A 100 4.84 -14.84 6.47
C ILE A 100 5.56 -13.84 7.37
N LEU A 101 5.78 -12.63 6.85
CA LEU A 101 6.44 -11.54 7.56
C LEU A 101 5.43 -10.65 8.28
N TYR A 102 4.30 -10.34 7.60
CA TYR A 102 3.26 -9.46 8.11
C TYR A 102 1.89 -9.89 7.60
N THR A 103 0.85 -9.58 8.39
CA THR A 103 -0.56 -9.77 8.03
C THR A 103 -1.29 -8.43 8.15
N PHE A 104 -1.98 -8.00 7.08
CA PHE A 104 -2.84 -6.81 7.08
C PHE A 104 -4.29 -7.20 7.32
N SER A 105 -4.88 -6.65 8.37
CA SER A 105 -6.28 -6.85 8.72
C SER A 105 -6.86 -5.60 9.38
N GLU A 106 -8.05 -5.18 8.96
CA GLU A 106 -8.82 -4.08 9.57
C GLU A 106 -8.04 -2.78 9.78
N GLY A 107 -7.13 -2.43 8.84
CA GLY A 107 -6.31 -1.22 8.94
C GLY A 107 -5.10 -1.36 9.87
N GLN A 108 -4.77 -2.57 10.30
CA GLN A 108 -3.58 -2.86 11.10
C GLN A 108 -2.66 -3.82 10.35
N ILE A 109 -1.36 -3.66 10.56
CA ILE A 109 -0.29 -4.55 10.09
C ILE A 109 0.27 -5.28 11.31
N PHE A 110 0.13 -6.58 11.34
CA PHE A 110 0.60 -7.47 12.39
C PHE A 110 1.89 -8.14 11.98
N MET A 111 2.76 -8.45 12.93
CA MET A 111 3.97 -9.26 12.70
C MET A 111 3.60 -10.73 12.49
N GLY A 112 4.16 -11.36 11.47
CA GLY A 112 3.93 -12.77 11.14
C GLY A 112 2.49 -13.06 10.73
N ASP A 113 2.06 -14.29 10.99
CA ASP A 113 0.69 -14.80 10.77
C ASP A 113 -0.19 -14.58 12.01
N SER A 114 -0.19 -13.38 12.53
CA SER A 114 -0.90 -13.02 13.75
C SER A 114 -1.97 -11.96 13.48
N THR A 115 -3.01 -11.95 14.32
CA THR A 115 -4.00 -10.88 14.42
C THR A 115 -4.22 -10.48 15.88
N PHE A 116 -3.28 -10.83 16.76
CA PHE A 116 -3.38 -10.46 18.18
C PHE A 116 -2.92 -9.01 18.40
N PRO A 117 -3.59 -8.25 19.28
CA PRO A 117 -3.26 -6.83 19.52
C PRO A 117 -1.80 -6.57 19.95
N MET A 118 -1.12 -7.55 20.57
CA MET A 118 0.27 -7.40 20.97
C MET A 118 1.27 -7.52 19.83
N ASP A 119 0.83 -8.02 18.67
CA ASP A 119 1.67 -8.24 17.50
C ASP A 119 1.47 -7.14 16.45
N VAL A 120 0.73 -6.08 16.77
CA VAL A 120 0.52 -4.94 15.87
C VAL A 120 1.86 -4.22 15.67
N ALA A 121 2.34 -4.20 14.42
CA ALA A 121 3.52 -3.43 14.03
C ALA A 121 3.15 -1.99 13.68
N TYR A 122 2.06 -1.82 12.91
CA TYR A 122 1.56 -0.52 12.48
C TYR A 122 0.04 -0.48 12.44
N THR A 123 -0.51 0.73 12.68
CA THR A 123 -1.93 1.01 12.49
C THR A 123 -2.11 2.15 11.50
N LEU A 124 -3.00 1.97 10.52
CA LEU A 124 -3.41 3.00 9.58
C LEU A 124 -4.68 3.68 10.09
N ARG A 125 -4.67 5.01 10.14
CA ARG A 125 -5.83 5.79 10.55
C ARG A 125 -6.11 6.88 9.54
N GLU A 126 -7.37 6.99 9.13
CA GLU A 126 -7.80 8.10 8.28
C GLU A 126 -7.61 9.42 9.02
N GLU A 127 -6.96 10.37 8.39
CA GLU A 127 -6.64 11.67 8.93
C GLU A 127 -7.13 12.79 8.01
N ARG A 128 -7.37 13.93 8.60
CA ARG A 128 -7.51 15.18 7.85
C ARG A 128 -6.16 15.88 7.88
N PRO A 129 -5.43 15.92 6.76
CA PRO A 129 -4.16 16.61 6.71
C PRO A 129 -4.34 18.10 7.04
N ALA A 130 -3.32 18.71 7.64
CA ALA A 130 -3.30 20.15 7.94
C ALA A 130 -3.49 21.01 6.69
N PHE A 131 -3.04 20.51 5.54
CA PHE A 131 -3.29 21.07 4.21
C PHE A 131 -4.08 20.06 3.37
N PRO A 132 -5.18 20.49 2.74
CA PRO A 132 -5.96 19.58 1.91
C PRO A 132 -5.08 19.01 0.79
N SER A 133 -5.20 17.70 0.59
CA SER A 133 -4.60 17.02 -0.56
C SER A 133 -5.03 17.72 -1.86
N ARG A 134 -4.09 17.97 -2.76
CA ARG A 134 -4.37 18.55 -4.06
C ARG A 134 -5.24 17.65 -4.93
N SER A 135 -5.19 16.36 -4.69
CA SER A 135 -5.96 15.33 -5.40
C SER A 135 -7.36 15.14 -4.82
N GLY A 136 -7.62 15.60 -3.59
CA GLY A 136 -8.83 15.28 -2.83
C GLY A 136 -8.88 13.81 -2.38
N ALA A 137 -7.78 13.07 -2.53
CA ALA A 137 -7.68 11.69 -2.11
C ALA A 137 -7.68 11.56 -0.57
N PRO A 138 -8.19 10.45 -0.02
CA PRO A 138 -8.12 10.19 1.41
C PRO A 138 -6.67 10.10 1.87
N THR A 139 -6.44 10.43 3.13
CA THR A 139 -5.12 10.45 3.75
C THR A 139 -5.14 9.58 4.99
N PHE A 140 -4.12 8.75 5.15
CA PHE A 140 -3.98 7.83 6.28
C PHE A 140 -2.63 8.05 6.95
N GLY A 141 -2.64 8.31 8.26
CA GLY A 141 -1.43 8.27 9.09
C GLY A 141 -1.06 6.82 9.38
N VAL A 142 0.23 6.52 9.29
CA VAL A 142 0.83 5.23 9.67
C VAL A 142 1.49 5.41 11.03
N TYR A 143 0.97 4.71 12.04
CA TYR A 143 1.41 4.79 13.43
C TYR A 143 2.11 3.51 13.85
N LYS A 144 3.15 3.63 14.68
CA LYS A 144 3.80 2.47 15.32
C LYS A 144 2.82 1.80 16.27
N GLU A 145 2.77 0.47 16.24
CA GLU A 145 1.91 -0.33 17.10
C GLU A 145 0.44 0.13 17.00
N ASP A 146 -0.32 0.04 18.07
CA ASP A 146 -1.68 0.60 18.17
C ASP A 146 -1.68 2.01 18.81
N SER A 147 -0.61 2.78 18.60
CA SER A 147 -0.48 4.11 19.19
C SER A 147 -1.49 5.09 18.59
N ARG A 148 -1.98 6.00 19.44
CA ARG A 148 -2.79 7.17 19.05
C ARG A 148 -2.02 8.48 19.18
N ALA A 149 -0.80 8.41 19.67
CA ALA A 149 0.03 9.58 19.85
C ALA A 149 0.54 10.06 18.49
N TRP A 150 0.39 11.34 18.23
CA TRP A 150 0.93 11.99 17.03
C TRP A 150 2.44 11.76 16.85
N THR A 151 3.18 11.70 17.96
CA THR A 151 4.63 11.47 17.98
C THR A 151 5.05 10.12 17.45
N ASP A 152 4.13 9.16 17.40
CA ASP A 152 4.39 7.78 16.97
C ASP A 152 4.00 7.57 15.49
N ARG A 153 3.54 8.62 14.81
CA ARG A 153 3.30 8.59 13.39
C ARG A 153 4.64 8.57 12.64
N VAL A 154 4.82 7.57 11.79
CA VAL A 154 6.05 7.33 11.04
C VAL A 154 5.95 7.75 9.58
N ALA A 155 4.75 7.79 9.04
CA ALA A 155 4.50 8.18 7.66
C ALA A 155 3.04 8.57 7.44
N VAL A 156 2.76 9.13 6.25
CA VAL A 156 1.42 9.45 5.77
C VAL A 156 1.25 8.88 4.37
N VAL A 157 0.14 8.17 4.15
CA VAL A 157 -0.26 7.63 2.84
C VAL A 157 -1.38 8.49 2.28
N GLU A 158 -1.20 9.04 1.08
CA GLU A 158 -2.25 9.72 0.32
C GLU A 158 -2.75 8.79 -0.79
N GLY A 159 -4.04 8.55 -0.84
CA GLY A 159 -4.69 7.64 -1.77
C GLY A 159 -5.18 6.36 -1.11
N VAL A 160 -5.95 5.57 -1.87
CA VAL A 160 -6.42 4.26 -1.43
C VAL A 160 -5.43 3.21 -1.93
N ALA A 161 -4.65 2.65 -1.03
CA ALA A 161 -3.68 1.60 -1.33
C ALA A 161 -4.30 0.21 -1.21
N THR A 162 -3.99 -0.68 -2.14
CA THR A 162 -4.16 -2.13 -1.91
C THR A 162 -3.13 -2.62 -0.88
N PRO A 163 -3.33 -3.77 -0.22
CA PRO A 163 -2.31 -4.34 0.66
C PRO A 163 -0.93 -4.46 0.01
N ALA A 164 -0.86 -4.90 -1.25
CA ALA A 164 0.38 -5.03 -1.99
C ALA A 164 1.09 -3.67 -2.22
N GLN A 165 0.33 -2.64 -2.60
CA GLN A 165 0.87 -1.28 -2.76
C GLN A 165 1.37 -0.72 -1.42
N LEU A 166 0.61 -0.93 -0.35
CA LEU A 166 0.98 -0.48 0.98
C LEU A 166 2.29 -1.13 1.45
N TYR A 167 2.38 -2.46 1.35
CA TYR A 167 3.60 -3.18 1.72
C TYR A 167 4.80 -2.74 0.88
N ALA A 168 4.61 -2.59 -0.42
CA ALA A 168 5.68 -2.15 -1.31
C ALA A 168 6.19 -0.74 -0.96
N LEU A 169 5.28 0.20 -0.64
CA LEU A 169 5.64 1.55 -0.19
C LEU A 169 6.38 1.55 1.13
N LEU A 170 5.87 0.81 2.13
CA LEU A 170 6.50 0.74 3.46
C LEU A 170 7.86 0.04 3.41
N SER A 171 7.98 -1.04 2.62
CA SER A 171 9.27 -1.72 2.41
C SER A 171 10.27 -0.82 1.68
N ALA A 172 9.84 -0.07 0.65
CA ALA A 172 10.68 0.90 -0.05
C ALA A 172 11.20 2.00 0.89
N ALA A 173 10.39 2.40 1.88
CA ALA A 173 10.75 3.37 2.90
C ALA A 173 11.62 2.80 4.04
N GLY A 174 11.87 1.49 4.07
CA GLY A 174 12.61 0.82 5.15
C GLY A 174 11.85 0.77 6.47
N LEU A 175 10.52 0.77 6.41
CA LEU A 175 9.63 0.65 7.58
C LEU A 175 9.26 -0.81 7.87
N LEU A 176 9.36 -1.70 6.87
CA LEU A 176 9.14 -3.16 6.99
C LEU A 176 10.40 -3.93 6.71
#